data_a518393172a6818324f2c785969fda5a
#
_entry.id   a518393172a6818324f2c785969fda5a
#
_cell.length_a   1.000
_cell.length_b   1.000
_cell.length_c   1.000
_cell.angle_alpha   90.00
_cell.angle_beta   90.00
_cell.angle_gamma   90.00
#
_symmetry.space_group_name_H-M   'P 1'
#
loop_
_entity.id
_entity.type
_entity.pdbx_description
1 polymer ?
#
loop_
_entity_poly.entity_id
_entity_poly.type
_entity_poly.pdbx_seq_one_letter_code
_entity_poly.pdbx_strand_id
1 'polypeptide(L)' 'MTLKDLSVGQSGIIKRVHTTGALKQRFMDMGITKGTEVKVIKIAPLGDPFEIEIRGYNLSVRKSDAEKIEIMEGR' A
#
# COMPACT_ATOMS: atom_id res chain seq x y z
N MET A 1 1.07 -11.43 3.55
CA MET A 1 1.77 -10.22 4.05
C MET A 1 1.00 -8.99 3.63
N THR A 2 1.22 -7.89 4.32
CA THR A 2 0.55 -6.63 3.99
C THR A 2 1.58 -5.61 3.57
N LEU A 3 1.09 -4.47 3.07
CA LEU A 3 1.96 -3.37 2.67
C LEU A 3 2.86 -2.93 3.83
N LYS A 4 2.37 -3.02 5.06
CA LYS A 4 3.15 -2.65 6.23
C LYS A 4 4.43 -3.50 6.36
N ASP A 5 4.42 -4.70 5.83
CA ASP A 5 5.56 -5.62 5.96
C ASP A 5 6.66 -5.35 4.94
N LEU A 6 6.44 -4.48 3.97
CA LEU A 6 7.45 -4.16 2.98
C LEU A 6 8.44 -3.14 3.54
N SER A 7 9.70 -3.30 3.17
CA SER A 7 10.75 -2.36 3.52
C SER A 7 10.92 -1.32 2.41
N VAL A 8 11.60 -0.22 2.74
CA VAL A 8 11.92 0.80 1.75
C VAL A 8 12.66 0.16 0.58
N GLY A 9 12.20 0.46 -0.63
CA GLY A 9 12.77 -0.07 -1.86
C GLY A 9 12.14 -1.36 -2.34
N GLN A 10 11.32 -2.01 -1.51
CA GLN A 10 10.64 -3.22 -1.93
C GLN A 10 9.32 -2.89 -2.62
N SER A 11 8.93 -3.76 -3.53
CA SER A 11 7.64 -3.63 -4.20
C SER A 11 6.89 -4.94 -4.13
N GLY A 12 5.60 -4.87 -4.43
CA GLY A 12 4.76 -6.05 -4.46
C GLY A 12 3.49 -5.75 -5.24
N ILE A 13 2.71 -6.78 -5.43
CA ILE A 13 1.44 -6.69 -6.17
C ILE A 13 0.30 -6.77 -5.16
N ILE A 14 -0.64 -5.85 -5.25
CA ILE A 14 -1.79 -5.84 -4.35
C ILE A 14 -2.67 -7.05 -4.63
N LYS A 15 -2.88 -7.86 -3.60
CA LYS A 15 -3.72 -9.03 -3.70
C LYS A 15 -5.16 -8.72 -3.31
N ARG A 16 -5.34 -7.94 -2.26
CA ARG A 16 -6.67 -7.65 -1.73
C ARG A 16 -6.60 -6.46 -0.78
N VAL A 17 -7.68 -5.71 -0.74
CA VAL A 17 -7.83 -4.62 0.23
C VAL A 17 -8.88 -5.06 1.24
N HIS A 18 -8.47 -5.17 2.51
CA HIS A 18 -9.33 -5.69 3.58
C HIS A 18 -10.09 -4.57 4.26
N THR A 19 -10.98 -3.93 3.53
CA THR A 19 -11.85 -2.90 4.08
C THR A 19 -13.08 -2.78 3.20
N THR A 20 -14.07 -2.02 3.64
CA THR A 20 -15.31 -1.84 2.91
C THR A 20 -15.74 -0.39 3.02
N GLY A 21 -16.81 -0.04 2.30
CA GLY A 21 -17.42 1.27 2.41
C GLY A 21 -16.58 2.39 1.87
N ALA A 22 -16.64 3.54 2.54
CA ALA A 22 -16.01 4.75 2.06
C ALA A 22 -14.49 4.62 1.97
N LEU A 23 -13.86 3.91 2.90
CA LEU A 23 -12.41 3.75 2.88
C LEU A 23 -11.98 2.92 1.68
N LYS A 24 -12.72 1.86 1.38
CA LYS A 24 -12.40 1.06 0.19
C LYS A 24 -12.53 1.89 -1.07
N GLN A 25 -13.57 2.70 -1.15
CA GLN A 25 -13.76 3.57 -2.30
C GLN A 25 -12.62 4.56 -2.45
N ARG A 26 -12.16 5.13 -1.34
CA ARG A 26 -11.02 6.04 -1.37
C ARG A 26 -9.77 5.35 -1.89
N PHE A 27 -9.50 4.13 -1.42
CA PHE A 27 -8.36 3.37 -1.90
C PHE A 27 -8.45 3.14 -3.41
N MET A 28 -9.64 2.76 -3.88
CA MET A 28 -9.83 2.52 -5.31
C MET A 28 -9.62 3.80 -6.11
N ASP A 29 -10.11 4.92 -5.60
CA ASP A 29 -9.94 6.21 -6.27
C ASP A 29 -8.47 6.61 -6.36
N MET A 30 -7.66 6.17 -5.41
CA MET A 30 -6.23 6.46 -5.41
C MET A 30 -5.43 5.44 -6.24
N GLY A 31 -6.10 4.45 -6.82
CA GLY A 31 -5.42 3.43 -7.62
C GLY A 31 -4.94 2.24 -6.81
N ILE A 32 -5.31 2.15 -5.55
CA ILE A 32 -4.94 1.02 -4.70
C ILE A 32 -5.94 -0.10 -4.97
N THR A 33 -5.68 -0.88 -6.01
CA THR A 33 -6.59 -1.90 -6.47
C THR A 33 -5.83 -3.21 -6.69
N LYS A 34 -6.59 -4.30 -6.71
CA LYS A 34 -6.03 -5.63 -6.94
C LYS A 34 -5.24 -5.66 -8.24
N GLY A 35 -4.06 -6.27 -8.19
CA GLY A 35 -3.22 -6.44 -9.37
C GLY A 35 -2.28 -5.27 -9.65
N THR A 36 -2.38 -4.20 -8.89
CA THR A 36 -1.54 -3.03 -9.09
C THR A 36 -0.23 -3.20 -8.32
N GLU A 37 0.87 -2.82 -8.94
CA GLU A 37 2.17 -2.85 -8.27
C GLU A 37 2.33 -1.62 -7.40
N VAL A 38 2.88 -1.83 -6.20
CA VAL A 38 3.15 -0.76 -5.25
C VAL A 38 4.58 -0.91 -4.75
N LYS A 39 5.26 0.22 -4.57
CA LYS A 39 6.63 0.24 -4.06
C LYS A 39 6.71 1.17 -2.87
N VAL A 40 7.40 0.74 -1.82
CA VAL A 40 7.62 1.59 -0.65
C VAL A 40 8.83 2.48 -0.93
N ILE A 41 8.59 3.79 -0.96
CA ILE A 41 9.62 4.77 -1.25
C ILE A 41 10.30 5.23 0.03
N LYS A 42 9.49 5.41 1.09
CA LYS A 42 9.99 5.99 2.33
C LYS A 42 9.05 5.63 3.46
N ILE A 43 9.61 5.47 4.64
CA ILE A 43 8.84 5.26 5.86
C ILE A 43 9.30 6.33 6.85
N ALA A 44 8.35 7.08 7.41
CA ALA A 44 8.69 8.13 8.37
C ALA A 44 9.42 7.52 9.58
N PRO A 45 10.24 8.33 10.26
CA PRO A 45 11.09 7.80 11.34
C PRO A 45 10.36 7.02 12.42
N LEU A 46 9.11 7.36 12.70
CA LEU A 46 8.32 6.65 13.71
C LEU A 46 7.51 5.50 13.12
N GLY A 47 7.75 5.15 11.86
CA GLY A 47 7.05 4.06 11.21
C GLY A 47 5.72 4.44 10.58
N ASP A 48 5.39 5.72 10.52
CA ASP A 48 4.10 6.19 10.03
C ASP A 48 4.24 7.65 9.63
N PRO A 49 3.80 8.05 8.45
CA PRO A 49 3.17 7.25 7.40
C PRO A 49 4.18 6.55 6.49
N PHE A 50 3.67 5.69 5.64
CA PHE A 50 4.42 5.11 4.54
C PHE A 50 4.23 5.98 3.31
N GLU A 51 5.31 6.27 2.60
CA GLU A 51 5.19 6.89 1.28
C GLU A 51 5.40 5.82 0.24
N ILE A 52 4.43 5.67 -0.65
CA ILE A 52 4.46 4.62 -1.67
C ILE A 52 4.35 5.23 -3.05
N GLU A 53 4.87 4.50 -4.03
CA GLU A 53 4.70 4.83 -5.44
C GLU A 53 3.73 3.84 -6.04
N ILE A 54 2.74 4.36 -6.74
CA ILE A 54 1.73 3.55 -7.38
C ILE A 54 1.30 4.27 -8.65
N ARG A 55 1.28 3.53 -9.76
CA ARG A 55 0.86 4.04 -11.06
C ARG A 55 1.60 5.32 -11.46
N GLY A 56 2.88 5.41 -11.07
CA GLY A 56 3.74 6.51 -11.48
C GLY A 56 3.66 7.75 -10.63
N TYR A 57 2.94 7.72 -9.52
CA TYR A 57 2.93 8.86 -8.61
C TYR A 57 3.00 8.39 -7.17
N ASN A 58 3.30 9.32 -6.27
CA ASN A 58 3.53 9.00 -4.87
C ASN A 58 2.32 9.36 -4.02
N LEU A 59 2.06 8.49 -3.03
CA LEU A 59 0.98 8.68 -2.07
C LEU A 59 1.52 8.44 -0.68
N SER A 60 0.92 9.11 0.32
CA SER A 60 1.16 8.80 1.72
C SER A 60 0.01 7.94 2.23
N VAL A 61 0.36 6.84 2.91
CA VAL A 61 -0.60 5.91 3.46
C VAL A 61 -0.29 5.70 4.92
N ARG A 62 -1.29 5.81 5.78
CA ARG A 62 -1.10 5.57 7.19
C ARG A 62 -0.75 4.11 7.43
N LYS A 63 0.06 3.86 8.47
CA LYS A 63 0.41 2.50 8.83
C LYS A 63 -0.83 1.63 9.02
N SER A 64 -1.87 2.17 9.68
CA SER A 64 -3.10 1.44 9.92
C SER A 64 -3.79 1.07 8.61
N ASP A 65 -3.68 1.90 7.59
CA ASP A 65 -4.25 1.60 6.28
C ASP A 65 -3.38 0.60 5.52
N ALA A 66 -2.06 0.70 5.68
CA ALA A 66 -1.14 -0.24 5.05
C ALA A 66 -1.40 -1.67 5.53
N GLU A 67 -1.83 -1.83 6.77
CA GLU A 67 -2.15 -3.15 7.32
C GLU A 67 -3.36 -3.78 6.65
N LYS A 68 -4.17 -2.98 5.97
CA LYS A 68 -5.38 -3.47 5.30
C LYS A 68 -5.14 -3.81 3.84
N ILE A 69 -3.94 -3.57 3.35
CA ILE A 69 -3.60 -3.82 1.94
C ILE A 69 -2.74 -5.07 1.88
N GLU A 70 -3.35 -6.16 1.43
CA GLU A 70 -2.64 -7.44 1.36
C GLU A 70 -1.82 -7.50 0.08
N ILE A 71 -0.58 -7.96 0.20
CA ILE A 71 0.39 -8.02 -0.88
C ILE A 71 0.64 -9.48 -1.23
N MET A 72 0.73 -9.78 -2.52
CA MET A 72 1.13 -11.11 -2.98
C MET A 72 2.61 -11.31 -2.68
N GLU A 73 2.92 -12.49 -2.15
CA GLU A 73 4.30 -12.90 -2.02
C GLU A 73 4.78 -13.54 -3.31
N GLY A 74 6.04 -13.91 -3.31
CA GLY A 74 6.51 -14.78 -4.36
C GLY A 74 7.04 -14.06 -5.57
N ARG A 75 7.58 -12.95 -5.38
CA ARG A 75 8.30 -12.30 -6.46
C ARG A 75 9.66 -12.88 -6.63
#